data_815e29297eac050230941d222749542d
#
_entry.id   815e29297eac050230941d222749542d
#
_cell.length_a   1.000
_cell.length_b   1.000
_cell.length_c   1.000
_cell.angle_alpha   90.00
_cell.angle_beta   90.00
_cell.angle_gamma   90.00
#
_symmetry.space_group_name_H-M   'P 1'
#
loop_
_entity.id
_entity.type
_entity.pdbx_description
1 polymer ?
#
loop_
_entity_poly.entity_id
_entity_poly.type
_entity_poly.pdbx_seq_one_letter_code
_entity_poly.pdbx_strand_id
1 'polypeptide(L)'
;MDDMIEIYQNYLDMIDEERNDIARSASEKLFEHLTEFYDEESVLKTYINMFSVLCSVDGVISQEEHELFSFVTNTHVSYDEFFEVMKFGANSEMIENFFEFADSQGDDFIGNLFVLAICVFACKGTITVEEQEFIDEYFM
;
A
#
# COMPACT_ATOMS: atom_id res chain seq x y z
N MET A 1 1.63 -21.68 0.67
CA MET A 1 0.95 -21.37 -0.59
C MET A 1 -0.56 -21.26 -0.42
N ASP A 2 -1.21 -22.31 0.08
CA ASP A 2 -2.65 -22.30 0.32
C ASP A 2 -3.06 -21.22 1.32
N ASP A 3 -2.21 -20.95 2.32
CA ASP A 3 -2.46 -19.91 3.32
C ASP A 3 -2.55 -18.52 2.70
N MET A 4 -1.72 -18.22 1.70
CA MET A 4 -1.77 -16.91 1.04
C MET A 4 -3.03 -16.76 0.19
N ILE A 5 -3.45 -17.81 -0.50
CA ILE A 5 -4.70 -17.79 -1.29
C ILE A 5 -5.89 -17.52 -0.37
N GLU A 6 -5.89 -18.14 0.81
CA GLU A 6 -6.95 -17.90 1.81
C GLU A 6 -6.94 -16.45 2.30
N ILE A 7 -5.77 -15.88 2.55
CA ILE A 7 -5.65 -14.47 2.93
C ILE A 7 -6.19 -13.56 1.83
N TYR A 8 -5.81 -13.78 0.58
CA TYR A 8 -6.32 -13.02 -0.55
C TYR A 8 -7.83 -13.08 -0.62
N GLN A 9 -8.39 -14.28 -0.49
CA GLN A 9 -9.84 -14.47 -0.58
C GLN A 9 -10.56 -13.77 0.57
N ASN A 10 -10.01 -13.85 1.78
CA ASN A 10 -10.59 -13.18 2.94
C ASN A 10 -10.70 -11.66 2.72
N TYR A 11 -9.64 -11.04 2.20
CA TYR A 11 -9.66 -9.60 1.94
C TYR A 11 -10.57 -9.23 0.77
N LEU A 12 -10.65 -10.07 -0.24
CA LEU A 12 -11.56 -9.85 -1.37
C LEU A 12 -13.03 -9.97 -0.96
N ASP A 13 -13.34 -10.86 -0.01
CA ASP A 13 -14.69 -11.08 0.47
C ASP A 13 -15.18 -10.04 1.46
N MET A 14 -14.29 -9.22 2.02
CA MET A 14 -14.67 -8.15 2.93
C MET A 14 -15.49 -7.07 2.20
N ILE A 15 -16.44 -6.48 2.91
CA ILE A 15 -17.10 -5.28 2.40
C ILE A 15 -16.09 -4.12 2.39
N ASP A 16 -16.31 -3.16 1.51
CA ASP A 16 -15.38 -2.05 1.31
C ASP A 16 -15.12 -1.28 2.61
N GLU A 17 -16.17 -1.02 3.40
CA GLU A 17 -16.03 -0.29 4.66
C GLU A 17 -15.08 -1.00 5.63
N GLU A 18 -15.21 -2.31 5.78
CA GLU A 18 -14.37 -3.10 6.67
C GLU A 18 -12.92 -3.09 6.21
N ARG A 19 -12.69 -3.34 4.92
CA ARG A 19 -11.35 -3.35 4.34
C ARG A 19 -10.69 -1.97 4.43
N ASN A 20 -11.45 -0.91 4.18
CA ASN A 20 -10.97 0.46 4.28
C ASN A 20 -10.55 0.81 5.71
N ASP A 21 -11.29 0.36 6.72
CA ASP A 21 -10.95 0.57 8.12
C ASP A 21 -9.66 -0.13 8.49
N ILE A 22 -9.43 -1.35 7.99
CA ILE A 22 -8.19 -2.11 8.20
C ILE A 22 -7.03 -1.35 7.56
N ALA A 23 -7.19 -0.86 6.33
CA ALA A 23 -6.17 -0.09 5.64
C ALA A 23 -5.83 1.20 6.38
N ARG A 24 -6.82 1.89 6.91
CA ARG A 24 -6.61 3.11 7.71
C ARG A 24 -5.82 2.82 8.98
N SER A 25 -6.20 1.75 9.68
CA SER A 25 -5.49 1.34 10.90
C SER A 25 -4.03 1.01 10.63
N ALA A 26 -3.75 0.25 9.57
CA ALA A 26 -2.39 -0.06 9.16
C ALA A 26 -1.61 1.22 8.81
N SER A 27 -2.24 2.14 8.07
CA SER A 27 -1.63 3.42 7.69
C SER A 27 -1.29 4.27 8.90
N GLU A 28 -2.19 4.33 9.88
CA GLU A 28 -1.95 5.08 11.12
C GLU A 28 -0.73 4.55 11.88
N LYS A 29 -0.59 3.23 11.95
CA LYS A 29 0.57 2.60 12.61
C LYS A 29 1.86 2.90 11.86
N LEU A 30 1.82 2.90 10.53
CA LEU A 30 2.97 3.28 9.72
C LEU A 30 3.36 4.74 9.95
N PHE A 31 2.38 5.65 9.98
CA PHE A 31 2.62 7.06 10.29
C PHE A 31 3.21 7.24 11.68
N GLU A 32 2.65 6.60 12.70
CA GLU A 32 3.17 6.68 14.07
C GLU A 32 4.63 6.25 14.14
N HIS A 33 4.96 5.13 13.49
CA HIS A 33 6.34 4.64 13.46
C HIS A 33 7.28 5.65 12.82
N LEU A 34 6.91 6.16 11.65
CA LEU A 34 7.76 7.11 10.92
C LEU A 34 7.92 8.42 11.66
N THR A 35 6.87 8.88 12.34
CA THR A 35 6.88 10.15 13.09
C THR A 35 7.88 10.13 14.25
N GLU A 36 8.21 8.96 14.79
CA GLU A 36 9.21 8.85 15.85
C GLU A 36 10.62 9.19 15.38
N PHE A 37 10.91 9.03 14.08
CA PHE A 37 12.27 9.12 13.55
C PHE A 37 12.46 10.23 12.50
N TYR A 38 11.37 10.74 11.92
CA TYR A 38 11.42 11.67 10.80
C TYR A 38 10.48 12.85 11.01
N ASP A 39 10.76 13.95 10.32
CA ASP A 39 9.86 15.11 10.35
C ASP A 39 8.60 14.86 9.52
N GLU A 40 7.61 15.72 9.72
CA GLU A 40 6.29 15.59 9.07
C GLU A 40 6.37 15.52 7.54
N GLU A 41 7.21 16.35 6.94
CA GLU A 41 7.38 16.37 5.48
C GLU A 41 7.97 15.05 4.97
N SER A 42 8.98 14.52 5.66
CA SER A 42 9.61 13.24 5.30
C SER A 42 8.65 12.07 5.47
N VAL A 43 7.84 12.08 6.53
CA VAL A 43 6.81 11.06 6.78
C VAL A 43 5.81 11.04 5.63
N LEU A 44 5.32 12.20 5.22
CA LEU A 44 4.34 12.30 4.13
C LEU A 44 4.93 11.82 2.81
N LYS A 45 6.16 12.24 2.49
CA LYS A 45 6.84 11.79 1.26
C LYS A 45 7.04 10.28 1.25
N THR A 46 7.46 9.71 2.36
CA THR A 46 7.68 8.26 2.49
C THR A 46 6.37 7.51 2.27
N TYR A 47 5.29 7.98 2.89
CA TYR A 47 3.97 7.34 2.73
C TYR A 47 3.48 7.42 1.28
N ILE A 48 3.62 8.57 0.63
CA ILE A 48 3.24 8.74 -0.77
C ILE A 48 4.04 7.79 -1.66
N ASN A 49 5.35 7.68 -1.44
CA ASN A 49 6.19 6.75 -2.21
C ASN A 49 5.75 5.31 -2.02
N MET A 50 5.45 4.93 -0.79
CA MET A 50 4.96 3.59 -0.45
C MET A 50 3.66 3.26 -1.19
N PHE A 51 2.68 4.17 -1.11
CA PHE A 51 1.40 3.97 -1.77
C PHE A 51 1.57 3.94 -3.30
N SER A 52 2.45 4.78 -3.83
CA SER A 52 2.78 4.81 -5.26
C SER A 52 3.34 3.47 -5.75
N VAL A 53 4.27 2.88 -4.99
CA VAL A 53 4.81 1.55 -5.32
C VAL A 53 3.67 0.54 -5.39
N LEU A 54 2.80 0.51 -4.38
CA LEU A 54 1.70 -0.46 -4.32
C LEU A 54 0.70 -0.28 -5.46
N CYS A 55 0.36 0.96 -5.80
CA CYS A 55 -0.58 1.23 -6.89
C CYS A 55 -0.04 0.86 -8.27
N SER A 56 1.28 0.80 -8.42
CA SER A 56 1.90 0.61 -9.73
C SER A 56 2.20 -0.85 -10.08
N VAL A 57 2.00 -1.78 -9.14
CA VAL A 57 2.42 -3.17 -9.30
C VAL A 57 1.80 -3.84 -10.52
N ASP A 58 0.51 -3.63 -10.77
CA ASP A 58 -0.19 -4.23 -11.90
C ASP A 58 -0.22 -3.34 -13.15
N GLY A 59 0.47 -2.20 -13.10
CA GLY A 59 0.53 -1.26 -14.23
C GLY A 59 -0.72 -0.40 -14.41
N VAL A 60 -1.70 -0.51 -13.53
CA VAL A 60 -2.96 0.26 -13.60
C VAL A 60 -3.17 1.00 -12.29
N ILE A 61 -3.32 2.31 -12.38
CA ILE A 61 -3.66 3.15 -11.22
C ILE A 61 -5.17 3.38 -11.27
N SER A 62 -5.91 2.69 -10.40
CA SER A 62 -7.37 2.64 -10.47
C SER A 62 -8.06 3.74 -9.67
N GLN A 63 -9.33 3.97 -9.98
CA GLN A 63 -10.17 4.89 -9.24
C GLN A 63 -10.43 4.38 -7.82
N GLU A 64 -10.55 3.07 -7.64
CA GLU A 64 -10.71 2.44 -6.33
C GLU A 64 -9.51 2.72 -5.44
N GLU A 65 -8.30 2.69 -6.00
CA GLU A 65 -7.08 3.06 -5.27
C GLU A 65 -7.08 4.53 -4.87
N HIS A 66 -7.57 5.40 -5.73
CA HIS A 66 -7.74 6.83 -5.41
C HIS A 66 -8.72 7.03 -4.24
N GLU A 67 -9.83 6.34 -4.26
CA GLU A 67 -10.83 6.41 -3.19
C GLU A 67 -10.24 5.91 -1.86
N LEU A 68 -9.51 4.80 -1.90
CA LEU A 68 -8.84 4.26 -0.72
C LEU A 68 -7.81 5.23 -0.17
N PHE A 69 -6.96 5.79 -1.01
CA PHE A 69 -5.96 6.77 -0.60
C PHE A 69 -6.61 7.98 0.08
N SER A 70 -7.68 8.51 -0.52
CA SER A 70 -8.41 9.64 0.04
C SER A 70 -8.99 9.33 1.41
N PHE A 71 -9.50 8.11 1.59
CA PHE A 71 -10.06 7.68 2.85
C PHE A 71 -8.98 7.55 3.95
N VAL A 72 -7.88 6.85 3.64
CA VAL A 72 -6.84 6.57 4.66
C VAL A 72 -6.04 7.81 5.04
N THR A 73 -5.90 8.77 4.13
CA THR A 73 -5.17 10.02 4.38
C THR A 73 -6.09 11.17 4.77
N ASN A 74 -7.40 10.98 4.65
CA ASN A 74 -8.41 12.02 4.90
C ASN A 74 -8.16 13.27 4.05
N THR A 75 -7.87 13.08 2.77
CA THR A 75 -7.61 14.14 1.80
C THR A 75 -8.64 14.13 0.68
N HIS A 76 -8.70 15.23 -0.07
CA HIS A 76 -9.65 15.40 -1.17
C HIS A 76 -8.93 15.79 -2.46
N VAL A 77 -7.89 15.02 -2.82
CA VAL A 77 -7.20 15.23 -4.10
C VAL A 77 -8.06 14.65 -5.23
N SER A 78 -8.01 15.27 -6.41
CA SER A 78 -8.70 14.73 -7.58
C SER A 78 -8.00 13.46 -8.08
N TYR A 79 -8.72 12.66 -8.88
CA TYR A 79 -8.10 11.48 -9.49
C TYR A 79 -6.90 11.87 -10.36
N ASP A 80 -7.01 12.97 -11.12
CA ASP A 80 -5.92 13.41 -11.98
C ASP A 80 -4.66 13.77 -11.19
N GLU A 81 -4.82 14.46 -10.06
CA GLU A 81 -3.70 14.80 -9.18
C GLU A 81 -3.11 13.52 -8.56
N PHE A 82 -3.96 12.61 -8.12
CA PHE A 82 -3.55 11.33 -7.56
C PHE A 82 -2.75 10.52 -8.59
N PHE A 83 -3.27 10.41 -9.81
CA PHE A 83 -2.58 9.69 -10.90
C PHE A 83 -1.19 10.28 -11.17
N GLU A 84 -1.08 11.61 -11.25
CA GLU A 84 0.19 12.28 -11.52
C GLU A 84 1.24 11.99 -10.44
N VAL A 85 0.81 11.86 -9.19
CA VAL A 85 1.72 11.56 -8.08
C VAL A 85 2.10 10.08 -8.08
N MET A 86 1.14 9.20 -8.33
CA MET A 86 1.34 7.74 -8.17
C MET A 86 2.07 7.09 -9.35
N LYS A 87 2.01 7.67 -10.55
CA LYS A 87 2.56 7.05 -11.76
C LYS A 87 4.08 6.83 -11.71
N PHE A 88 4.78 7.44 -10.79
CA PHE A 88 6.23 7.31 -10.67
C PHE A 88 6.67 6.09 -9.87
N GLY A 89 5.74 5.33 -9.28
CA GLY A 89 6.06 4.20 -8.41
C GLY A 89 6.48 2.91 -9.11
N ALA A 90 6.45 2.87 -10.45
CA ALA A 90 6.71 1.65 -11.22
C ALA A 90 8.19 1.34 -11.46
N ASN A 91 9.11 2.19 -11.03
CA ASN A 91 10.54 2.04 -11.23
C ASN A 91 11.11 0.97 -10.29
N SER A 92 11.73 -0.08 -10.85
CA SER A 92 12.25 -1.20 -10.05
C SER A 92 13.35 -0.79 -9.06
N GLU A 93 14.17 0.19 -9.40
CA GLU A 93 15.18 0.72 -8.50
C GLU A 93 14.52 1.40 -7.28
N MET A 94 13.47 2.17 -7.50
CA MET A 94 12.72 2.80 -6.41
C MET A 94 12.06 1.77 -5.51
N ILE A 95 11.52 0.69 -6.09
CA ILE A 95 10.89 -0.39 -5.34
C ILE A 95 11.93 -1.09 -4.46
N GLU A 96 13.08 -1.44 -5.00
CA GLU A 96 14.15 -2.08 -4.24
C GLU A 96 14.65 -1.19 -3.11
N ASN A 97 14.89 0.09 -3.39
CA ASN A 97 15.33 1.05 -2.38
C ASN A 97 14.30 1.21 -1.28
N PHE A 98 13.03 1.24 -1.64
CA PHE A 98 11.95 1.34 -0.66
C PHE A 98 11.93 0.13 0.28
N PHE A 99 12.07 -1.10 -0.27
CA PHE A 99 12.05 -2.30 0.57
C PHE A 99 13.30 -2.47 1.41
N GLU A 100 14.46 -1.99 0.96
CA GLU A 100 15.65 -1.90 1.82
C GLU A 100 15.37 -1.00 3.01
N PHE A 101 14.76 0.16 2.76
CA PHE A 101 14.33 1.07 3.83
C PHE A 101 13.34 0.39 4.77
N ALA A 102 12.31 -0.25 4.23
CA ALA A 102 11.26 -0.89 5.02
C ALA A 102 11.83 -1.99 5.91
N ASP A 103 12.72 -2.82 5.37
CA ASP A 103 13.38 -3.89 6.12
C ASP A 103 14.17 -3.33 7.31
N SER A 104 14.78 -2.16 7.15
CA SER A 104 15.52 -1.52 8.23
C SER A 104 14.63 -1.02 9.36
N GLN A 105 13.32 -0.88 9.12
CA GLN A 105 12.38 -0.36 10.11
C GLN A 105 11.83 -1.43 11.06
N GLY A 106 12.06 -2.71 10.76
CA GLY A 106 11.68 -3.82 11.64
C GLY A 106 10.41 -4.54 11.23
N ASP A 107 10.12 -5.63 11.93
CA ASP A 107 9.05 -6.57 11.59
C ASP A 107 7.65 -5.95 11.72
N ASP A 108 7.43 -5.10 12.71
CA ASP A 108 6.12 -4.46 12.90
C ASP A 108 5.80 -3.54 11.72
N PHE A 109 6.79 -2.79 11.25
CA PHE A 109 6.63 -1.92 10.09
C PHE A 109 6.28 -2.75 8.85
N ILE A 110 7.03 -3.82 8.61
CA ILE A 110 6.79 -4.72 7.48
C ILE A 110 5.40 -5.35 7.57
N GLY A 111 4.97 -5.77 8.77
CA GLY A 111 3.64 -6.36 8.96
C GLY A 111 2.52 -5.39 8.62
N ASN A 112 2.63 -4.13 9.04
CA ASN A 112 1.63 -3.11 8.71
C ASN A 112 1.65 -2.75 7.22
N LEU A 113 2.84 -2.72 6.62
CA LEU A 113 2.98 -2.50 5.19
C LEU A 113 2.33 -3.62 4.39
N PHE A 114 2.51 -4.88 4.82
CA PHE A 114 1.88 -6.03 4.20
C PHE A 114 0.35 -5.92 4.22
N VAL A 115 -0.22 -5.56 5.37
CA VAL A 115 -1.68 -5.38 5.49
C VAL A 115 -2.17 -4.29 4.54
N LEU A 116 -1.47 -3.16 4.50
CA LEU A 116 -1.83 -2.07 3.58
C LEU A 116 -1.74 -2.55 2.12
N ALA A 117 -0.69 -3.29 1.78
CA ALA A 117 -0.51 -3.80 0.42
C ALA A 117 -1.68 -4.68 -0.02
N ILE A 118 -2.11 -5.63 0.84
CA ILE A 118 -3.25 -6.48 0.54
C ILE A 118 -4.53 -5.66 0.34
N CYS A 119 -4.75 -4.64 1.18
CA CYS A 119 -5.92 -3.78 1.04
C CYS A 119 -5.91 -2.99 -0.27
N VAL A 120 -4.74 -2.44 -0.64
CA VAL A 120 -4.60 -1.71 -1.92
C VAL A 120 -4.89 -2.65 -3.10
N PHE A 121 -4.32 -3.86 -3.07
CA PHE A 121 -4.50 -4.81 -4.16
C PHE A 121 -5.94 -5.31 -4.26
N ALA A 122 -6.60 -5.52 -3.12
CA ALA A 122 -7.97 -6.06 -3.09
C ALA A 122 -9.05 -5.02 -3.38
N CYS A 123 -8.76 -3.72 -3.28
CA CYS A 123 -9.80 -2.67 -3.33
C CYS A 123 -10.53 -2.60 -4.66
N LYS A 124 -9.93 -3.07 -5.74
CA LYS A 124 -10.56 -3.10 -7.07
C LYS A 124 -11.33 -4.40 -7.35
N GLY A 125 -11.42 -5.29 -6.38
CA GLY A 125 -12.19 -6.54 -6.48
C GLY A 125 -11.41 -7.76 -6.94
N THR A 126 -10.15 -7.61 -7.33
CA THR A 126 -9.28 -8.73 -7.74
C THR A 126 -7.86 -8.46 -7.27
N ILE A 127 -7.12 -9.54 -7.01
CA ILE A 127 -5.67 -9.45 -6.76
C ILE A 127 -5.00 -10.13 -7.95
N THR A 128 -4.27 -9.35 -8.74
CA THR A 128 -3.68 -9.83 -10.01
C THR A 128 -2.49 -10.76 -9.77
N VAL A 129 -2.09 -11.47 -10.82
CA VAL A 129 -0.90 -12.34 -10.77
C VAL A 129 0.35 -11.51 -10.44
N GLU A 130 0.48 -10.32 -11.03
CA GLU A 130 1.60 -9.41 -10.78
C GLU A 130 1.66 -9.01 -9.30
N GLU A 131 0.50 -8.75 -8.70
CA GLU A 131 0.41 -8.40 -7.28
C GLU A 131 0.76 -9.58 -6.38
N GLN A 132 0.34 -10.79 -6.74
CA GLN A 132 0.69 -12.01 -6.00
C GLN A 132 2.19 -12.26 -6.07
N GLU A 133 2.80 -12.11 -7.24
CA GLU A 133 4.25 -12.24 -7.42
C GLU A 133 5.01 -11.21 -6.60
N PHE A 134 4.52 -9.97 -6.55
CA PHE A 134 5.09 -8.90 -5.74
C PHE A 134 5.11 -9.27 -4.26
N ILE A 135 4.01 -9.81 -3.75
CA ILE A 135 3.92 -10.24 -2.35
C ILE A 135 4.91 -11.37 -2.07
N ASP A 136 5.02 -12.35 -2.98
CA ASP A 136 5.96 -13.46 -2.82
C ASP A 136 7.41 -12.97 -2.79
N GLU A 137 7.74 -11.99 -3.64
CA GLU A 137 9.10 -11.47 -3.74
C GLU A 137 9.51 -10.62 -2.53
N TYR A 138 8.61 -9.75 -2.04
CA TYR A 138 9.00 -8.74 -1.06
C TYR A 138 8.54 -9.01 0.37
N PHE A 139 7.56 -9.87 0.58
CA PHE A 139 6.99 -10.13 1.90
C PHE A 139 7.16 -11.59 2.35
N MET A 140 7.52 -12.47 1.47
CA MET A 140 7.71 -13.89 1.76
C MET A 140 9.20 -14.24 1.64
#